data_6facd0b2a2382439ec8ec741d4593bbc
#
_entry.id   6facd0b2a2382439ec8ec741d4593bbc
#
_cell.length_a   1.000
_cell.length_b   1.000
_cell.length_c   1.000
_cell.angle_alpha   90.00
_cell.angle_beta   90.00
_cell.angle_gamma   90.00
#
_symmetry.space_group_name_H-M   'P 1'
#
loop_
_entity.id
_entity.type
_entity.pdbx_description
1 polymer ?
#
loop_
_entity_poly.entity_id
_entity_poly.type
_entity_poly.pdbx_seq_one_letter_code
_entity_poly.pdbx_strand_id
1 'polypeptide(L)'
;MDIKAKLRPFYVAKLLYEQTDEDHYLTIAQIMEQLERDYGISTSRGTVGDDIKALQELGVEIEVEPSTQKRFYLIGRRFDLPELKTLIDAIESARFIPKEKSATLVEKLGSLTSRYNTEKLVRNVDVENRIKADNEKIYYIMEALNDAINTQKKVTFQYFTYNVKKEQKLKHVICSLYERQ
;
A
#
# COMPACT_ATOMS: atom_id res chain seq x y z
N MET A 1 7.01 -33.12 -12.29
CA MET A 1 7.21 -31.74 -12.76
C MET A 1 7.28 -30.85 -11.54
N ASP A 2 8.41 -30.18 -11.30
CA ASP A 2 8.67 -29.44 -10.07
C ASP A 2 7.73 -28.22 -10.00
N ILE A 3 6.96 -28.13 -8.90
CA ILE A 3 6.03 -27.01 -8.62
C ILE A 3 6.80 -25.68 -8.58
N LYS A 4 8.03 -25.69 -8.06
CA LYS A 4 8.88 -24.50 -7.98
C LYS A 4 9.20 -23.94 -9.37
N ALA A 5 9.46 -24.80 -10.35
CA ALA A 5 9.73 -24.36 -11.73
C ALA A 5 8.53 -23.65 -12.37
N LYS A 6 7.30 -24.06 -12.05
CA LYS A 6 6.07 -23.40 -12.52
C LYS A 6 5.82 -22.05 -11.87
N LEU A 7 6.27 -21.87 -10.65
CA LEU A 7 6.11 -20.64 -9.89
C LEU A 7 7.22 -19.62 -10.19
N ARG A 8 8.30 -20.01 -10.88
CA ARG A 8 9.46 -19.15 -11.16
C ARG A 8 9.07 -17.81 -11.80
N PRO A 9 8.23 -17.74 -12.87
CA PRO A 9 7.86 -16.46 -13.47
C PRO A 9 7.20 -15.50 -12.48
N PHE A 10 6.39 -16.02 -11.54
CA PHE A 10 5.76 -15.22 -10.49
C PHE A 10 6.79 -14.65 -9.51
N TYR A 11 7.82 -15.43 -9.16
CA TYR A 11 8.91 -14.93 -8.31
C TYR A 11 9.76 -13.91 -9.05
N VAL A 12 10.01 -14.10 -10.36
CA VAL A 12 10.68 -13.07 -11.19
C VAL A 12 9.87 -11.78 -11.21
N ALA A 13 8.56 -11.85 -11.42
CA ALA A 13 7.69 -10.69 -11.38
C ALA A 13 7.72 -10.00 -10.00
N LYS A 14 7.67 -10.78 -8.92
CA LYS A 14 7.75 -10.28 -7.55
C LYS A 14 9.07 -9.56 -7.29
N LEU A 15 10.21 -10.15 -7.66
CA LEU A 15 11.52 -9.53 -7.51
C LEU A 15 11.62 -8.20 -8.26
N LEU A 16 11.15 -8.16 -9.50
CA LEU A 16 11.12 -6.93 -10.29
C LEU A 16 10.19 -5.88 -9.65
N TYR A 17 9.02 -6.30 -9.20
CA TYR A 17 8.05 -5.39 -8.55
C TYR A 17 8.59 -4.77 -7.27
N GLU A 18 9.21 -5.56 -6.40
CA GLU A 18 9.66 -5.11 -5.08
C GLU A 18 11.01 -4.38 -5.12
N GLN A 19 11.89 -4.74 -6.07
CA GLN A 19 13.30 -4.33 -6.02
C GLN A 19 13.75 -3.48 -7.20
N THR A 20 12.87 -3.12 -8.12
CA THR A 20 13.26 -2.26 -9.24
C THR A 20 12.36 -1.05 -9.39
N ASP A 21 12.90 0.00 -9.93
CA ASP A 21 12.26 1.23 -10.37
C ASP A 21 13.17 1.92 -11.41
N GLU A 22 12.86 3.14 -11.80
CA GLU A 22 13.58 3.92 -12.81
C GLU A 22 15.06 4.16 -12.47
N ASP A 23 15.41 4.11 -11.17
CA ASP A 23 16.78 4.32 -10.67
C ASP A 23 17.48 2.99 -10.28
N HIS A 24 16.71 1.89 -10.13
CA HIS A 24 17.18 0.61 -9.59
C HIS A 24 16.79 -0.55 -10.50
N TYR A 25 17.78 -1.32 -10.91
CA TYR A 25 17.62 -2.41 -11.88
C TYR A 25 18.13 -3.73 -11.34
N LEU A 26 17.67 -4.83 -11.93
CA LEU A 26 18.21 -6.16 -11.74
C LEU A 26 18.75 -6.74 -13.03
N THR A 27 19.93 -7.33 -12.97
CA THR A 27 20.47 -8.17 -14.06
C THR A 27 19.93 -9.60 -13.94
N ILE A 28 19.96 -10.37 -15.03
CA ILE A 28 19.58 -11.79 -15.02
C ILE A 28 20.38 -12.57 -13.95
N ALA A 29 21.68 -12.26 -13.79
CA ALA A 29 22.52 -12.92 -12.80
C ALA A 29 22.02 -12.66 -11.37
N GLN A 30 21.66 -11.43 -11.06
CA GLN A 30 21.10 -11.07 -9.73
C GLN A 30 19.73 -11.72 -9.49
N ILE A 31 18.87 -11.78 -10.53
CA ILE A 31 17.59 -12.48 -10.42
C ILE A 31 17.81 -13.97 -10.14
N MET A 32 18.73 -14.63 -10.86
CA MET A 32 19.06 -16.05 -10.63
C MET A 32 19.58 -16.29 -9.23
N GLU A 33 20.49 -15.45 -8.75
CA GLU A 33 21.06 -15.55 -7.39
C GLU A 33 19.96 -15.42 -6.32
N GLN A 34 19.04 -14.47 -6.49
CA GLN A 34 17.93 -14.28 -5.53
C GLN A 34 16.92 -15.44 -5.62
N LEU A 35 16.63 -15.95 -6.81
CA LEU A 35 15.74 -17.11 -6.97
C LEU A 35 16.29 -18.34 -6.24
N GLU A 36 17.60 -18.57 -6.31
CA GLU A 36 18.23 -19.67 -5.62
C GLU A 36 18.30 -19.45 -4.11
N ARG A 37 18.76 -18.28 -3.68
CA ARG A 37 18.92 -17.94 -2.27
C ARG A 37 17.60 -17.90 -1.50
N ASP A 38 16.59 -17.22 -2.05
CA ASP A 38 15.37 -16.89 -1.31
C ASP A 38 14.25 -17.93 -1.52
N TYR A 39 14.25 -18.62 -2.67
CA TYR A 39 13.20 -19.57 -3.06
C TYR A 39 13.71 -20.99 -3.33
N GLY A 40 15.05 -21.19 -3.35
CA GLY A 40 15.68 -22.48 -3.67
C GLY A 40 15.37 -22.93 -5.10
N ILE A 41 15.34 -21.97 -6.04
CA ILE A 41 15.07 -22.23 -7.47
C ILE A 41 16.34 -22.00 -8.24
N SER A 42 17.02 -23.10 -8.62
CA SER A 42 18.17 -23.06 -9.52
C SER A 42 17.68 -23.02 -10.98
N THR A 43 18.21 -22.13 -11.78
CA THR A 43 17.72 -21.87 -13.15
C THR A 43 18.84 -21.36 -14.07
N SER A 44 18.58 -21.31 -15.37
CA SER A 44 19.53 -20.80 -16.37
C SER A 44 19.19 -19.37 -16.80
N ARG A 45 20.19 -18.68 -17.37
CA ARG A 45 20.00 -17.32 -17.92
C ARG A 45 18.94 -17.27 -19.02
N GLY A 46 18.91 -18.26 -19.91
CA GLY A 46 17.93 -18.34 -20.99
C GLY A 46 16.51 -18.45 -20.44
N THR A 47 16.34 -19.31 -19.45
CA THR A 47 15.04 -19.55 -18.82
C THR A 47 14.49 -18.31 -18.10
N VAL A 48 15.33 -17.56 -17.39
CA VAL A 48 14.91 -16.28 -16.78
C VAL A 48 14.57 -15.24 -17.85
N GLY A 49 15.34 -15.22 -18.95
CA GLY A 49 15.05 -14.34 -20.10
C GLY A 49 13.71 -14.67 -20.76
N ASP A 50 13.36 -15.94 -20.86
CA ASP A 50 12.06 -16.38 -21.40
C ASP A 50 10.91 -16.05 -20.43
N ASP A 51 11.11 -16.19 -19.11
CA ASP A 51 10.13 -15.76 -18.11
C ASP A 51 9.84 -14.25 -18.20
N ILE A 52 10.89 -13.42 -18.36
CA ILE A 52 10.71 -11.96 -18.52
C ILE A 52 9.92 -11.65 -19.79
N LYS A 53 10.23 -12.29 -20.91
CA LYS A 53 9.46 -12.12 -22.15
C LYS A 53 7.98 -12.51 -21.97
N ALA A 54 7.74 -13.66 -21.34
CA ALA A 54 6.37 -14.11 -21.06
C ALA A 54 5.60 -13.12 -20.18
N LEU A 55 6.26 -12.51 -19.20
CA LEU A 55 5.65 -11.43 -18.37
C LEU A 55 5.35 -10.19 -19.22
N GLN A 56 6.24 -9.79 -20.12
CA GLN A 56 6.01 -8.69 -21.06
C GLN A 56 4.84 -8.97 -22.00
N GLU A 57 4.72 -10.18 -22.54
CA GLU A 57 3.58 -10.62 -23.36
C GLU A 57 2.24 -10.61 -22.59
N LEU A 58 2.28 -10.83 -21.26
CA LEU A 58 1.12 -10.70 -20.38
C LEU A 58 0.78 -9.24 -20.06
N GLY A 59 1.54 -8.26 -20.56
CA GLY A 59 1.31 -6.84 -20.33
C GLY A 59 2.00 -6.27 -19.09
N VAL A 60 2.95 -7.01 -18.48
CA VAL A 60 3.80 -6.44 -17.42
C VAL A 60 4.83 -5.52 -18.08
N GLU A 61 4.80 -4.25 -17.73
CA GLU A 61 5.68 -3.24 -18.33
C GLU A 61 7.09 -3.32 -17.74
N ILE A 62 7.91 -4.20 -18.32
CA ILE A 62 9.32 -4.39 -17.96
C ILE A 62 10.19 -3.75 -19.03
N GLU A 63 10.94 -2.75 -18.63
CA GLU A 63 11.92 -2.08 -19.48
C GLU A 63 13.31 -2.69 -19.34
N VAL A 64 14.11 -2.50 -20.41
CA VAL A 64 15.48 -2.97 -20.48
C VAL A 64 16.41 -1.80 -20.73
N GLU A 65 17.21 -1.46 -19.73
CA GLU A 65 18.27 -0.48 -19.93
C GLU A 65 19.40 -1.10 -20.78
N PRO A 66 19.73 -0.51 -21.94
CA PRO A 66 20.80 -0.99 -22.79
C PRO A 66 22.16 -0.73 -22.14
N SER A 67 22.78 -1.79 -21.65
CA SER A 67 24.15 -1.77 -21.12
C SER A 67 24.87 -3.06 -21.54
N THR A 68 26.16 -3.17 -21.22
CA THR A 68 26.95 -4.40 -21.49
C THR A 68 26.27 -5.65 -20.88
N GLN A 69 25.58 -5.49 -19.76
CA GLN A 69 24.69 -6.50 -19.20
C GLN A 69 23.28 -5.91 -19.16
N LYS A 70 22.32 -6.58 -19.82
CA LYS A 70 20.91 -6.15 -19.79
C LYS A 70 20.44 -5.99 -18.35
N ARG A 71 19.90 -4.82 -18.06
CA ARG A 71 19.32 -4.45 -16.78
C ARG A 71 17.82 -4.30 -16.95
N PHE A 72 17.06 -4.93 -16.09
CA PHE A 72 15.60 -4.98 -16.15
C PHE A 72 15.01 -4.20 -14.98
N TYR A 73 13.99 -3.44 -15.26
CA TYR A 73 13.22 -2.72 -14.24
C TYR A 73 11.75 -2.62 -14.65
N LEU A 74 10.89 -2.55 -13.62
CA LEU A 74 9.45 -2.44 -13.82
C LEU A 74 9.07 -0.96 -13.88
N ILE A 75 8.30 -0.62 -14.92
CA ILE A 75 7.56 0.63 -15.06
C ILE A 75 6.04 0.35 -14.95
N GLY A 76 5.17 1.30 -15.25
CA GLY A 76 3.74 1.07 -15.33
C GLY A 76 3.11 0.67 -14.00
N ARG A 77 3.58 1.25 -12.89
CA ARG A 77 2.96 1.05 -11.59
C ARG A 77 1.60 1.73 -11.55
N ARG A 78 0.70 1.17 -10.76
CA ARG A 78 -0.68 1.66 -10.65
C ARG A 78 -0.77 3.06 -10.09
N PHE A 79 0.22 3.48 -9.31
CA PHE A 79 0.37 4.81 -8.74
C PHE A 79 1.78 5.33 -8.97
N ASP A 80 1.87 6.58 -9.37
CA ASP A 80 3.12 7.32 -9.41
C ASP A 80 3.58 7.71 -8.01
N LEU A 81 4.88 7.99 -7.85
CA LEU A 81 5.45 8.36 -6.56
C LEU A 81 4.80 9.63 -5.96
N PRO A 82 4.52 10.70 -6.74
CA PRO A 82 3.78 11.86 -6.25
C PRO A 82 2.36 11.56 -5.79
N GLU A 83 1.66 10.64 -6.46
CA GLU A 83 0.32 10.20 -6.06
C GLU A 83 0.34 9.46 -4.73
N LEU A 84 1.27 8.50 -4.57
CA LEU A 84 1.47 7.79 -3.30
C LEU A 84 1.81 8.76 -2.16
N LYS A 85 2.67 9.74 -2.41
CA LYS A 85 2.99 10.77 -1.43
C LYS A 85 1.76 11.57 -1.02
N THR A 86 0.93 11.98 -1.99
CA THR A 86 -0.32 12.71 -1.72
C THR A 86 -1.28 11.87 -0.86
N LEU A 87 -1.42 10.58 -1.15
CA LEU A 87 -2.25 9.67 -0.36
C LEU A 87 -1.71 9.50 1.07
N ILE A 88 -0.41 9.38 1.23
CA ILE A 88 0.25 9.29 2.54
C ILE A 88 0.02 10.58 3.33
N ASP A 89 0.24 11.75 2.72
CA ASP A 89 0.02 13.05 3.36
C ASP A 89 -1.44 13.24 3.78
N ALA A 90 -2.40 12.75 2.99
CA ALA A 90 -3.82 12.77 3.33
C ALA A 90 -4.12 11.90 4.56
N ILE A 91 -3.57 10.67 4.63
CA ILE A 91 -3.72 9.78 5.79
C ILE A 91 -3.11 10.42 7.04
N GLU A 92 -1.96 11.05 6.90
CA GLU A 92 -1.28 11.70 8.03
C GLU A 92 -2.03 12.93 8.54
N SER A 93 -2.61 13.70 7.63
CA SER A 93 -3.39 14.89 7.95
C SER A 93 -4.74 14.55 8.59
N ALA A 94 -5.26 13.36 8.37
CA ALA A 94 -6.53 12.90 8.89
C ALA A 94 -6.46 12.67 10.41
N ARG A 95 -6.97 13.61 11.19
CA ARG A 95 -6.96 13.57 12.67
C ARG A 95 -7.81 12.43 13.24
N PHE A 96 -8.82 11.99 12.51
CA PHE A 96 -9.71 10.91 12.93
C PHE A 96 -9.10 9.51 12.79
N ILE A 97 -8.02 9.35 12.02
CA ILE A 97 -7.32 8.08 11.87
C ILE A 97 -6.32 7.92 13.03
N PRO A 98 -6.45 6.85 13.86
CA PRO A 98 -5.50 6.58 14.93
C PRO A 98 -4.07 6.37 14.42
N LYS A 99 -3.07 6.62 15.29
CA LYS A 99 -1.64 6.58 14.94
C LYS A 99 -1.23 5.21 14.37
N GLU A 100 -1.59 4.12 15.06
CA GLU A 100 -1.25 2.74 14.66
C GLU A 100 -1.86 2.39 13.30
N LYS A 101 -3.10 2.86 13.07
CA LYS A 101 -3.78 2.62 11.81
C LYS A 101 -3.19 3.44 10.66
N SER A 102 -2.77 4.67 10.93
CA SER A 102 -2.06 5.50 9.96
C SER A 102 -0.76 4.82 9.53
N ALA A 103 0.04 4.33 10.46
CA ALA A 103 1.30 3.61 10.17
C ALA A 103 1.04 2.37 9.30
N THR A 104 0.02 1.56 9.65
CA THR A 104 -0.37 0.38 8.84
C THR A 104 -0.81 0.76 7.43
N LEU A 105 -1.55 1.86 7.26
CA LEU A 105 -1.99 2.32 5.94
C LEU A 105 -0.82 2.85 5.11
N VAL A 106 0.10 3.58 5.71
CA VAL A 106 1.33 4.08 5.06
C VAL A 106 2.19 2.91 4.59
N GLU A 107 2.37 1.87 5.43
CA GLU A 107 3.09 0.66 5.05
C GLU A 107 2.44 -0.05 3.85
N LYS A 108 1.10 -0.19 3.86
CA LYS A 108 0.36 -0.76 2.72
C LYS A 108 0.50 0.06 1.45
N LEU A 109 0.45 1.38 1.52
CA LEU A 109 0.71 2.24 0.37
C LEU A 109 2.15 2.11 -0.11
N GLY A 110 3.12 2.01 0.80
CA GLY A 110 4.51 1.76 0.46
C GLY A 110 4.71 0.46 -0.33
N SER A 111 3.95 -0.59 -0.02
CA SER A 111 4.02 -1.86 -0.76
C SER A 111 3.54 -1.79 -2.22
N LEU A 112 2.94 -0.68 -2.64
CA LEU A 112 2.52 -0.43 -4.03
C LEU A 112 3.66 0.10 -4.92
N THR A 113 4.83 0.33 -4.37
CA THR A 113 6.03 0.79 -5.09
C THR A 113 7.26 -0.05 -4.75
N SER A 114 8.44 0.31 -5.30
CA SER A 114 9.68 -0.36 -4.95
C SER A 114 10.06 -0.12 -3.48
N ARG A 115 10.85 -1.04 -2.91
CA ARG A 115 11.40 -0.84 -1.55
C ARG A 115 12.17 0.47 -1.39
N TYR A 116 12.87 0.90 -2.43
CA TYR A 116 13.65 2.14 -2.42
C TYR A 116 12.75 3.38 -2.37
N ASN A 117 11.69 3.38 -3.14
CA ASN A 117 10.70 4.44 -3.11
C ASN A 117 9.88 4.41 -1.82
N THR A 118 9.56 3.23 -1.28
CA THR A 118 8.93 3.08 0.03
C THR A 118 9.78 3.73 1.12
N GLU A 119 11.09 3.49 1.13
CA GLU A 119 11.99 4.13 2.09
C GLU A 119 12.01 5.67 1.96
N LYS A 120 12.00 6.19 0.73
CA LYS A 120 11.90 7.65 0.49
C LYS A 120 10.58 8.22 1.02
N LEU A 121 9.46 7.50 0.82
CA LEU A 121 8.14 7.92 1.28
C LEU A 121 8.04 7.91 2.81
N VAL A 122 8.49 6.84 3.46
CA VAL A 122 8.37 6.66 4.92
C VAL A 122 9.30 7.59 5.69
N ARG A 123 10.51 7.89 5.18
CA ARG A 123 11.45 8.83 5.85
C ARG A 123 10.89 10.24 6.02
N ASN A 124 9.97 10.65 5.17
CA ASN A 124 9.35 11.99 5.21
C ASN A 124 8.09 12.04 6.07
N VAL A 125 7.73 10.91 6.70
CA VAL A 125 6.52 10.76 7.51
C VAL A 125 6.81 11.19 8.95
N ASP A 126 6.36 12.38 9.32
CA ASP A 126 6.46 12.90 10.69
C ASP A 126 5.18 12.52 11.50
N VAL A 127 5.01 11.21 11.75
CA VAL A 127 3.85 10.67 12.49
C VAL A 127 3.89 11.07 13.98
N GLU A 128 5.06 11.45 14.50
CA GLU A 128 5.23 11.62 15.95
C GLU A 128 4.59 12.90 16.51
N ASN A 129 4.46 13.96 15.71
CA ASN A 129 4.05 15.27 16.17
C ASN A 129 2.59 15.66 15.90
N ARG A 130 1.80 14.81 15.22
CA ARG A 130 0.41 15.14 14.89
C ARG A 130 -0.57 14.58 15.91
N ILE A 131 -1.46 15.44 16.44
CA ILE A 131 -2.54 15.02 17.32
C ILE A 131 -3.52 14.17 16.52
N LYS A 132 -3.60 12.89 16.85
CA LYS A 132 -4.52 11.91 16.25
C LYS A 132 -5.53 11.39 17.28
N ALA A 133 -6.64 10.87 16.80
CA ALA A 133 -7.66 10.28 17.67
C ALA A 133 -7.18 8.95 18.26
N ASP A 134 -7.52 8.70 19.54
CA ASP A 134 -7.23 7.41 20.20
C ASP A 134 -8.35 6.37 20.01
N ASN A 135 -9.36 6.69 19.20
CA ASN A 135 -10.52 5.84 19.01
C ASN A 135 -10.32 4.82 17.89
N GLU A 136 -9.92 3.62 18.23
CA GLU A 136 -9.75 2.52 17.26
C GLU A 136 -11.07 2.11 16.57
N LYS A 137 -12.22 2.39 17.19
CA LYS A 137 -13.54 2.05 16.62
C LYS A 137 -14.00 3.02 15.55
N ILE A 138 -13.21 4.05 15.23
CA ILE A 138 -13.61 5.11 14.28
C ILE A 138 -14.00 4.56 12.90
N TYR A 139 -13.33 3.49 12.45
CA TYR A 139 -13.64 2.84 11.16
C TYR A 139 -15.02 2.21 11.14
N TYR A 140 -15.38 1.48 12.19
CA TYR A 140 -16.70 0.86 12.32
C TYR A 140 -17.79 1.93 12.46
N ILE A 141 -17.48 3.04 13.13
CA ILE A 141 -18.40 4.16 13.24
C ILE A 141 -18.61 4.80 11.87
N MET A 142 -17.55 5.04 11.10
CA MET A 142 -17.65 5.61 9.76
C MET A 142 -18.38 4.68 8.78
N GLU A 143 -18.13 3.37 8.85
CA GLU A 143 -18.85 2.37 8.03
C GLU A 143 -20.36 2.40 8.36
N ALA A 144 -20.73 2.36 9.64
CA ALA A 144 -22.12 2.43 10.07
C ALA A 144 -22.80 3.74 9.65
N LEU A 145 -22.08 4.87 9.68
CA LEU A 145 -22.59 6.15 9.20
C LEU A 145 -22.80 6.15 7.67
N ASN A 146 -21.85 5.64 6.91
CA ASN A 146 -21.97 5.52 5.45
C ASN A 146 -23.13 4.60 5.06
N ASP A 147 -23.29 3.47 5.73
CA ASP A 147 -24.42 2.56 5.50
C ASP A 147 -25.75 3.23 5.80
N ALA A 148 -25.83 4.01 6.88
CA ALA A 148 -27.02 4.75 7.20
C ALA A 148 -27.37 5.83 6.16
N ILE A 149 -26.35 6.52 5.63
CA ILE A 149 -26.51 7.50 4.54
C ILE A 149 -27.04 6.79 3.30
N ASN A 150 -26.37 5.71 2.86
CA ASN A 150 -26.70 4.98 1.64
C ASN A 150 -28.10 4.33 1.71
N THR A 151 -28.54 3.91 2.90
CA THR A 151 -29.85 3.31 3.13
C THR A 151 -30.90 4.28 3.63
N GLN A 152 -30.59 5.57 3.70
CA GLN A 152 -31.46 6.65 4.19
C GLN A 152 -32.06 6.37 5.58
N LYS A 153 -31.27 5.72 6.46
CA LYS A 153 -31.67 5.40 7.82
C LYS A 153 -31.20 6.48 8.81
N LYS A 154 -31.94 6.61 9.89
CA LYS A 154 -31.55 7.43 11.01
C LYS A 154 -30.50 6.68 11.83
N VAL A 155 -29.53 7.41 12.38
CA VAL A 155 -28.57 6.90 13.34
C VAL A 155 -28.88 7.41 14.73
N THR A 156 -28.65 6.56 15.71
CA THR A 156 -28.74 6.91 17.13
C THR A 156 -27.37 6.74 17.75
N PHE A 157 -26.89 7.74 18.43
CA PHE A 157 -25.63 7.67 19.14
C PHE A 157 -25.69 8.39 20.48
N GLN A 158 -24.80 7.99 21.38
CA GLN A 158 -24.57 8.65 22.64
C GLN A 158 -23.33 9.51 22.52
N TYR A 159 -23.44 10.77 22.89
CA TYR A 159 -22.25 11.59 23.07
C TYR A 159 -22.24 12.17 24.50
N PHE A 160 -21.06 12.49 24.96
CA PHE A 160 -20.92 13.12 26.28
C PHE A 160 -20.27 14.48 26.14
N THR A 161 -20.69 15.37 27.05
CA THR A 161 -20.04 16.66 27.26
C THR A 161 -19.55 16.70 28.70
N TYR A 162 -18.45 17.40 28.92
CA TYR A 162 -18.02 17.67 30.32
C TYR A 162 -18.73 18.90 30.83
N ASN A 163 -19.23 18.83 32.07
CA ASN A 163 -19.70 20.02 32.79
C ASN A 163 -18.51 20.80 33.36
N VAL A 164 -18.77 21.95 33.98
CA VAL A 164 -17.77 22.81 34.62
C VAL A 164 -16.97 22.07 35.72
N LYS A 165 -17.54 21.01 36.32
CA LYS A 165 -16.90 20.14 37.31
C LYS A 165 -16.15 18.96 36.71
N LYS A 166 -15.98 18.93 35.37
CA LYS A 166 -15.36 17.82 34.61
C LYS A 166 -16.08 16.47 34.75
N GLU A 167 -17.36 16.46 35.11
CA GLU A 167 -18.18 15.25 35.11
C GLU A 167 -18.77 15.02 33.71
N GLN A 168 -18.80 13.75 33.25
CA GLN A 168 -19.38 13.37 31.96
C GLN A 168 -20.91 13.43 32.02
N LYS A 169 -21.53 14.22 31.15
CA LYS A 169 -22.98 14.26 30.96
C LYS A 169 -23.32 13.60 29.63
N LEU A 170 -23.96 12.42 29.68
CA LEU A 170 -24.40 11.67 28.51
C LEU A 170 -25.64 12.31 27.89
N LYS A 171 -25.67 12.37 26.56
CA LYS A 171 -26.83 12.77 25.78
C LYS A 171 -27.08 11.75 24.68
N HIS A 172 -28.34 11.39 24.49
CA HIS A 172 -28.80 10.60 23.34
C HIS A 172 -29.26 11.52 22.23
N VAL A 173 -28.77 11.22 20.99
CA VAL A 173 -29.15 11.98 19.80
C VAL A 173 -29.58 11.01 18.71
N ILE A 174 -30.68 11.37 18.04
CA ILE A 174 -31.14 10.71 16.82
C ILE A 174 -30.96 11.72 15.70
N CYS A 175 -30.22 11.35 14.67
CA CYS A 175 -29.87 12.22 13.56
C CYS A 175 -30.19 11.55 12.20
N SER A 176 -30.71 12.35 11.26
CA SER A 176 -30.80 11.96 9.85
C SER A 176 -29.54 12.49 9.15
N LEU A 177 -28.84 11.60 8.46
CA LEU A 177 -27.55 11.89 7.81
C LEU A 177 -27.67 12.17 6.30
N TYR A 178 -28.88 12.25 5.76
CA TYR A 178 -29.13 12.53 4.37
C TYR A 178 -29.71 13.95 4.21
N GLU A 179 -29.32 14.64 3.15
CA GLU A 179 -29.92 15.92 2.79
C GLU A 179 -31.37 15.69 2.34
N ARG A 180 -32.27 16.57 2.80
CA ARG A 180 -33.60 16.66 2.20
C ARG A 180 -33.42 17.34 0.85
N GLN A 181 -33.68 16.62 -0.25
CA GLN A 181 -33.87 17.23 -1.57
C GLN A 181 -35.06 18.20 -1.56
#